data_061849ba417412c715727989ca53d44f
#
_entry.id   061849ba417412c715727989ca53d44f
#
_cell.length_a   1.000
_cell.length_b   1.000
_cell.length_c   1.000
_cell.angle_alpha   90.00
_cell.angle_beta   90.00
_cell.angle_gamma   90.00
#
_symmetry.space_group_name_H-M   'P 1'
#
loop_
_entity.id
_entity.type
_entity.pdbx_description
1 polymer ?
#
loop_
_entity_poly.entity_id
_entity_poly.type
_entity_poly.pdbx_seq_one_letter_code
_entity_poly.pdbx_strand_id
1 'polypeptide(L)'
;MGLRILGIIMPIIIIVFFYGVVVGLYEYFPYEILNQTKKTLFNEGTDEHIITSTSFEKFDASSIIEIETKNDLNSKRTALINYIWKDQMPTKLPTSIEENLIDENFKDVKNLKQLDKITIEMEHGVNSIAYFFTPHESNNKLIIYHHGHAGDFVLERNTITFFLNNGYSILAFNMPLIGMNNQPVIETSDFGPVKFISHKQLPLLESSKFSPIKYFVEPIALSLNFIDQNYDYDSYYMVGISGGGWTTVLYSAIDQRVSQSYSVAGSYPLHLRYEAKNLGDYEQSNPNIYRISNYLELYTMSSFGNDRKLVQLFIYNDPCCFQAELYEKFPYGNAIQDRLEILGDEGKFSVFLDNSTNQHEISEHTLSLILDEMS
;
A
#
# COMPACT_ATOMS: atom_id res chain seq x y z
N MET A 1 24.21 -38.93 -44.13
CA MET A 1 24.19 -37.48 -43.97
C MET A 1 23.03 -37.04 -43.05
N GLY A 2 21.86 -37.64 -43.11
CA GLY A 2 20.66 -37.24 -42.32
C GLY A 2 20.77 -37.42 -40.80
N LEU A 3 21.37 -38.51 -40.28
CA LEU A 3 21.46 -38.73 -38.81
C LEU A 3 22.38 -37.75 -38.07
N ARG A 4 23.43 -37.25 -38.72
CA ARG A 4 24.34 -36.26 -38.11
C ARG A 4 23.69 -34.86 -38.00
N ILE A 5 22.82 -34.51 -38.96
CA ILE A 5 22.07 -33.26 -38.96
C ILE A 5 20.98 -33.30 -37.86
N LEU A 6 20.29 -34.44 -37.71
CA LEU A 6 19.29 -34.61 -36.63
C LEU A 6 19.90 -34.50 -35.22
N GLY A 7 21.15 -35.04 -35.05
CA GLY A 7 21.87 -34.95 -33.76
C GLY A 7 22.29 -33.53 -33.35
N ILE A 8 22.35 -32.56 -34.28
CA ILE A 8 22.67 -31.17 -34.01
C ILE A 8 21.38 -30.32 -33.85
N ILE A 9 20.36 -30.61 -34.65
CA ILE A 9 19.12 -29.86 -34.67
C ILE A 9 18.29 -30.10 -33.38
N MET A 10 18.24 -31.34 -32.90
CA MET A 10 17.42 -31.72 -31.75
C MET A 10 17.81 -31.00 -30.44
N PRO A 11 19.10 -30.88 -30.07
CA PRO A 11 19.50 -30.05 -28.90
C PRO A 11 19.16 -28.60 -29.08
N ILE A 12 19.26 -28.01 -30.26
CA ILE A 12 18.91 -26.61 -30.53
C ILE A 12 17.42 -26.40 -30.32
N ILE A 13 16.56 -27.28 -30.82
CA ILE A 13 15.11 -27.18 -30.60
C ILE A 13 14.77 -27.26 -29.13
N ILE A 14 15.43 -28.14 -28.37
CA ILE A 14 15.21 -28.28 -26.92
C ILE A 14 15.61 -26.98 -26.20
N ILE A 15 16.78 -26.40 -26.53
CA ILE A 15 17.25 -25.15 -25.92
C ILE A 15 16.28 -24.00 -26.24
N VAL A 16 15.84 -23.86 -27.48
CA VAL A 16 14.89 -22.82 -27.90
C VAL A 16 13.54 -23.01 -27.21
N PHE A 17 13.08 -24.26 -27.05
CA PHE A 17 11.85 -24.55 -26.31
C PHE A 17 11.94 -24.13 -24.85
N PHE A 18 13.00 -24.52 -24.12
CA PHE A 18 13.18 -24.14 -22.73
C PHE A 18 13.40 -22.61 -22.56
N TYR A 19 14.11 -21.99 -23.49
CA TYR A 19 14.25 -20.55 -23.53
C TYR A 19 12.87 -19.87 -23.68
N GLY A 20 12.02 -20.36 -24.59
CA GLY A 20 10.66 -19.86 -24.77
C GLY A 20 9.79 -20.04 -23.52
N VAL A 21 9.94 -21.17 -22.79
CA VAL A 21 9.25 -21.39 -21.51
C VAL A 21 9.71 -20.37 -20.46
N VAL A 22 11.02 -20.13 -20.34
CA VAL A 22 11.58 -19.15 -19.39
C VAL A 22 11.10 -17.73 -19.74
N VAL A 23 11.14 -17.36 -21.03
CA VAL A 23 10.63 -16.07 -21.50
C VAL A 23 9.14 -15.91 -21.15
N GLY A 24 8.34 -16.96 -21.32
CA GLY A 24 6.90 -16.90 -21.02
C GLY A 24 6.56 -16.89 -19.53
N LEU A 25 7.38 -17.57 -18.69
CA LEU A 25 7.14 -17.64 -17.25
C LEU A 25 7.63 -16.42 -16.49
N TYR A 26 8.72 -15.82 -16.95
CA TYR A 26 9.39 -14.72 -16.23
C TYR A 26 9.34 -13.40 -17.01
N GLU A 27 8.62 -13.36 -18.13
CA GLU A 27 8.44 -12.17 -18.97
C GLU A 27 9.74 -11.48 -19.41
N TYR A 28 10.84 -12.26 -19.52
CA TYR A 28 12.12 -11.73 -19.97
C TYR A 28 12.11 -11.38 -21.48
N PHE A 29 13.01 -10.48 -21.88
CA PHE A 29 13.21 -10.16 -23.29
C PHE A 29 13.36 -11.46 -24.13
N PRO A 30 12.61 -11.64 -25.24
CA PRO A 30 11.76 -10.69 -25.97
C PRO A 30 10.24 -10.86 -25.72
N TYR A 31 9.81 -11.17 -24.49
CA TYR A 31 8.39 -11.45 -24.13
C TYR A 31 7.42 -10.40 -24.65
N GLU A 32 7.71 -9.11 -24.42
CA GLU A 32 6.82 -8.03 -24.83
C GLU A 32 6.64 -7.97 -26.36
N ILE A 33 7.74 -8.15 -27.11
CA ILE A 33 7.70 -8.19 -28.57
C ILE A 33 6.86 -9.36 -29.05
N LEU A 34 7.05 -10.55 -28.45
CA LEU A 34 6.29 -11.75 -28.78
C LEU A 34 4.80 -11.59 -28.42
N ASN A 35 4.51 -10.99 -27.31
CA ASN A 35 3.14 -10.73 -26.84
C ASN A 35 2.42 -9.72 -27.74
N GLN A 36 3.09 -8.62 -28.11
CA GLN A 36 2.56 -7.65 -29.08
C GLN A 36 2.34 -8.29 -30.45
N THR A 37 3.29 -9.11 -30.91
CA THR A 37 3.16 -9.82 -32.19
C THR A 37 2.02 -10.83 -32.16
N LYS A 38 1.83 -11.56 -31.04
CA LYS A 38 0.70 -12.45 -30.81
C LYS A 38 -0.62 -11.69 -30.91
N LYS A 39 -0.76 -10.58 -30.18
CA LYS A 39 -1.96 -9.73 -30.21
C LYS A 39 -2.29 -9.26 -31.63
N THR A 40 -1.28 -8.87 -32.41
CA THR A 40 -1.45 -8.42 -33.78
C THR A 40 -1.85 -9.55 -34.76
N LEU A 41 -1.22 -10.73 -34.62
CA LEU A 41 -1.44 -11.84 -35.56
C LEU A 41 -2.74 -12.59 -35.31
N PHE A 42 -3.16 -12.70 -34.05
CA PHE A 42 -4.35 -13.48 -33.69
C PHE A 42 -5.58 -12.61 -33.50
N ASN A 43 -5.47 -11.29 -33.76
CA ASN A 43 -6.56 -10.35 -33.57
C ASN A 43 -7.26 -10.60 -32.21
N GLU A 44 -6.46 -10.99 -31.20
CA GLU A 44 -6.90 -10.94 -29.81
C GLU A 44 -7.14 -9.45 -29.60
N GLY A 45 -8.39 -9.06 -29.88
CA GLY A 45 -8.83 -7.69 -29.78
C GLY A 45 -8.35 -7.21 -28.42
N THR A 46 -7.48 -6.26 -28.44
CA THR A 46 -7.58 -5.25 -27.42
C THR A 46 -9.03 -4.84 -27.50
N ASP A 47 -9.88 -5.28 -26.58
CA ASP A 47 -10.97 -4.47 -26.12
C ASP A 47 -10.31 -3.22 -25.50
N GLU A 48 -9.56 -2.48 -26.29
CA GLU A 48 -9.52 -1.06 -26.17
C GLU A 48 -10.97 -0.63 -26.42
N HIS A 49 -11.79 -0.83 -25.40
CA HIS A 49 -12.90 0.05 -25.20
C HIS A 49 -12.27 1.43 -25.24
N ILE A 50 -12.31 2.05 -26.42
CA ILE A 50 -12.04 3.46 -26.55
C ILE A 50 -13.01 4.06 -25.56
N ILE A 51 -12.51 4.29 -24.35
CA ILE A 51 -13.25 5.05 -23.35
C ILE A 51 -13.43 6.36 -24.07
N THR A 52 -14.64 6.55 -24.58
CA THR A 52 -15.00 7.82 -25.21
C THR A 52 -14.77 8.84 -24.09
N SER A 53 -13.65 9.54 -24.18
CA SER A 53 -13.03 10.39 -23.17
C SER A 53 -13.97 11.46 -22.59
N THR A 54 -15.05 11.73 -23.27
CA THR A 54 -15.97 12.84 -23.00
C THR A 54 -16.70 12.78 -21.66
N SER A 55 -16.91 11.59 -21.06
CA SER A 55 -17.57 11.51 -19.75
C SER A 55 -16.59 11.70 -18.58
N PHE A 56 -15.35 11.24 -18.71
CA PHE A 56 -14.31 11.45 -17.68
C PHE A 56 -13.73 12.88 -17.73
N GLU A 57 -13.54 13.45 -18.90
CA GLU A 57 -13.06 14.83 -19.07
C GLU A 57 -14.01 15.89 -18.47
N LYS A 58 -15.28 15.54 -18.32
CA LYS A 58 -16.31 16.41 -17.73
C LYS A 58 -16.67 16.06 -16.29
N PHE A 59 -16.02 15.04 -15.74
CA PHE A 59 -16.31 14.62 -14.37
C PHE A 59 -15.71 15.60 -13.37
N ASP A 60 -16.57 16.21 -12.58
CA ASP A 60 -16.16 17.07 -11.47
C ASP A 60 -15.91 16.23 -10.22
N ALA A 61 -14.64 16.07 -9.86
CA ALA A 61 -14.22 15.32 -8.69
C ALA A 61 -14.81 15.87 -7.37
N SER A 62 -15.08 17.18 -7.30
CA SER A 62 -15.69 17.79 -6.13
C SER A 62 -17.11 17.30 -5.85
N SER A 63 -17.82 16.88 -6.93
CA SER A 63 -19.23 16.45 -6.84
C SER A 63 -19.44 15.16 -6.03
N ILE A 64 -18.41 14.36 -5.80
CA ILE A 64 -18.50 13.13 -5.00
C ILE A 64 -17.91 13.26 -3.59
N ILE A 65 -17.43 14.45 -3.20
CA ILE A 65 -16.98 14.72 -1.83
C ILE A 65 -18.18 15.22 -1.02
N GLU A 66 -18.82 14.31 -0.28
CA GLU A 66 -20.02 14.61 0.53
C GLU A 66 -19.69 15.21 1.90
N ILE A 67 -18.42 15.32 2.27
CA ILE A 67 -17.98 15.96 3.51
C ILE A 67 -18.13 17.48 3.36
N GLU A 68 -19.21 18.06 3.86
CA GLU A 68 -19.48 19.51 3.81
C GLU A 68 -19.11 20.22 5.10
N THR A 69 -19.12 19.50 6.22
CA THR A 69 -18.84 20.02 7.56
C THR A 69 -17.85 19.13 8.31
N LYS A 70 -17.23 19.70 9.37
CA LYS A 70 -16.40 18.92 10.32
C LYS A 70 -17.19 17.78 10.97
N ASN A 71 -18.49 17.94 11.14
CA ASN A 71 -19.35 16.90 11.69
C ASN A 71 -19.52 15.73 10.69
N ASP A 72 -19.68 16.00 9.40
CA ASP A 72 -19.75 14.94 8.38
C ASP A 72 -18.47 14.16 8.33
N LEU A 73 -17.32 14.84 8.36
CA LEU A 73 -16.00 14.22 8.40
C LEU A 73 -15.85 13.29 9.61
N ASN A 74 -16.20 13.75 10.80
CA ASN A 74 -16.13 12.94 12.03
C ASN A 74 -17.12 11.77 12.00
N SER A 75 -18.31 11.97 11.43
CA SER A 75 -19.32 10.92 11.28
C SER A 75 -18.83 9.83 10.35
N LYS A 76 -18.26 10.18 9.19
CA LYS A 76 -17.66 9.20 8.25
C LYS A 76 -16.47 8.47 8.87
N ARG A 77 -15.58 9.15 9.59
CA ARG A 77 -14.48 8.53 10.35
C ARG A 77 -14.99 7.51 11.36
N THR A 78 -15.98 7.89 12.17
CA THR A 78 -16.62 7.02 13.15
C THR A 78 -17.27 5.80 12.47
N ALA A 79 -17.93 6.00 11.34
CA ALA A 79 -18.56 4.93 10.58
C ALA A 79 -17.53 3.94 10.00
N LEU A 80 -16.37 4.42 9.52
CA LEU A 80 -15.26 3.57 9.10
C LEU A 80 -14.69 2.74 10.25
N ILE A 81 -14.43 3.38 11.39
CA ILE A 81 -13.94 2.71 12.60
C ILE A 81 -14.93 1.62 13.03
N ASN A 82 -16.22 1.95 13.08
CA ASN A 82 -17.26 0.98 13.42
C ASN A 82 -17.39 -0.14 12.38
N TYR A 83 -17.22 0.14 11.10
CA TYR A 83 -17.20 -0.90 10.07
C TYR A 83 -16.02 -1.86 10.25
N ILE A 84 -14.82 -1.34 10.53
CA ILE A 84 -13.59 -2.12 10.64
C ILE A 84 -13.59 -2.99 11.91
N TRP A 85 -13.88 -2.40 13.07
CA TRP A 85 -13.80 -3.08 14.36
C TRP A 85 -15.15 -3.51 14.94
N LYS A 86 -16.25 -3.10 14.28
CA LYS A 86 -17.64 -3.31 14.76
C LYS A 86 -17.93 -2.61 16.10
N ASP A 87 -17.06 -1.74 16.52
CA ASP A 87 -17.14 -0.93 17.73
C ASP A 87 -16.20 0.30 17.59
N GLN A 88 -15.27 0.49 18.48
CA GLN A 88 -14.27 1.55 18.51
C GLN A 88 -12.88 1.03 18.15
N MET A 89 -11.95 1.95 17.95
CA MET A 89 -10.54 1.59 17.79
C MET A 89 -10.04 0.79 19.01
N PRO A 90 -9.20 -0.24 18.78
CA PRO A 90 -8.73 -1.10 19.86
C PRO A 90 -7.78 -0.33 20.79
N THR A 91 -7.93 -0.60 22.10
CA THR A 91 -7.00 -0.11 23.14
C THR A 91 -6.05 -1.21 23.64
N LYS A 92 -6.12 -2.40 23.05
CA LYS A 92 -5.27 -3.55 23.39
C LYS A 92 -3.82 -3.28 22.99
N LEU A 93 -2.93 -4.06 23.57
CA LEU A 93 -1.52 -4.11 23.23
C LEU A 93 -1.23 -5.29 22.28
N PRO A 94 -0.07 -5.31 21.60
CA PRO A 94 0.39 -6.47 20.85
C PRO A 94 0.42 -7.75 21.70
N THR A 95 0.35 -8.90 21.05
CA THR A 95 0.34 -10.20 21.73
C THR A 95 1.67 -10.51 22.39
N SER A 96 2.79 -10.20 21.73
CA SER A 96 4.13 -10.36 22.30
C SER A 96 5.13 -9.42 21.64
N ILE A 97 6.20 -9.11 22.39
CA ILE A 97 7.34 -8.31 21.95
C ILE A 97 8.59 -9.10 22.28
N GLU A 98 9.41 -9.32 21.26
CA GLU A 98 10.75 -9.90 21.38
C GLU A 98 11.77 -8.78 21.23
N GLU A 99 12.34 -8.37 22.35
CA GLU A 99 13.30 -7.27 22.39
C GLU A 99 14.70 -7.70 21.94
N ASN A 100 15.44 -6.76 21.34
CA ASN A 100 16.83 -6.95 20.91
C ASN A 100 17.02 -8.12 19.94
N LEU A 101 16.11 -8.26 18.99
CA LEU A 101 16.22 -9.25 17.92
C LEU A 101 17.51 -9.04 17.13
N ILE A 102 18.22 -10.12 16.83
CA ILE A 102 19.34 -10.13 15.90
C ILE A 102 18.84 -10.63 14.54
N ASP A 103 18.81 -9.76 13.54
CA ASP A 103 18.45 -10.11 12.18
C ASP A 103 19.62 -9.82 11.23
N GLU A 104 20.04 -10.85 10.49
CA GLU A 104 21.16 -10.79 9.56
C GLU A 104 21.02 -9.71 8.48
N ASN A 105 19.76 -9.38 8.11
CA ASN A 105 19.46 -8.37 7.11
C ASN A 105 19.76 -6.94 7.58
N PHE A 106 19.84 -6.72 8.90
CA PHE A 106 19.99 -5.38 9.48
C PHE A 106 21.24 -5.20 10.36
N LYS A 107 22.04 -6.25 10.56
CA LYS A 107 23.20 -6.27 11.48
C LYS A 107 24.28 -5.21 11.15
N ASP A 108 24.37 -4.77 9.89
CA ASP A 108 25.37 -3.82 9.41
C ASP A 108 24.84 -2.38 9.27
N VAL A 109 23.60 -2.12 9.70
CA VAL A 109 23.02 -0.78 9.71
C VAL A 109 23.61 0.03 10.87
N LYS A 110 24.43 1.04 10.53
CA LYS A 110 25.30 1.74 11.50
C LYS A 110 24.55 2.50 12.58
N ASN A 111 23.42 3.13 12.25
CA ASN A 111 22.62 3.89 13.22
C ASN A 111 21.56 3.03 13.95
N LEU A 112 21.52 1.73 13.72
CA LEU A 112 20.59 0.84 14.43
C LEU A 112 21.10 0.56 15.84
N LYS A 113 20.34 1.03 16.85
CA LYS A 113 20.60 0.79 18.27
C LYS A 113 19.93 -0.49 18.75
N GLN A 114 18.66 -0.67 18.38
CA GLN A 114 17.83 -1.79 18.84
C GLN A 114 16.81 -2.15 17.75
N LEU A 115 16.57 -3.43 17.61
CA LEU A 115 15.51 -4.00 16.78
C LEU A 115 14.64 -4.88 17.65
N ASP A 116 13.34 -4.60 17.70
CA ASP A 116 12.36 -5.42 18.39
C ASP A 116 11.36 -6.00 17.38
N LYS A 117 10.93 -7.24 17.65
CA LYS A 117 9.88 -7.89 16.87
C LYS A 117 8.57 -7.84 17.65
N ILE A 118 7.56 -7.30 17.05
CA ILE A 118 6.21 -7.18 17.59
C ILE A 118 5.32 -8.20 16.88
N THR A 119 4.64 -9.05 17.65
CA THR A 119 3.69 -10.02 17.09
C THR A 119 2.28 -9.68 17.55
N ILE A 120 1.36 -9.62 16.60
CA ILE A 120 -0.05 -9.36 16.82
C ILE A 120 -0.85 -10.56 16.30
N GLU A 121 -1.49 -11.29 17.21
CA GLU A 121 -2.44 -12.34 16.86
C GLU A 121 -3.84 -11.73 16.72
N MET A 122 -4.51 -12.07 15.64
CA MET A 122 -5.83 -11.57 15.30
C MET A 122 -6.83 -12.72 15.13
N GLU A 123 -8.08 -12.39 14.83
CA GLU A 123 -9.13 -13.39 14.62
C GLU A 123 -8.74 -14.37 13.51
N HIS A 124 -9.35 -15.55 13.55
CA HIS A 124 -9.16 -16.64 12.59
C HIS A 124 -7.72 -17.19 12.54
N GLY A 125 -6.89 -16.90 13.55
CA GLY A 125 -5.49 -17.32 13.58
C GLY A 125 -4.60 -16.60 12.59
N VAL A 126 -5.03 -15.45 12.05
CA VAL A 126 -4.19 -14.55 11.27
C VAL A 126 -3.27 -13.79 12.22
N ASN A 127 -1.99 -13.66 11.86
CA ASN A 127 -1.08 -12.80 12.61
C ASN A 127 -0.48 -11.69 11.74
N SER A 128 0.08 -10.71 12.42
CA SER A 128 0.98 -9.72 11.81
C SER A 128 2.26 -9.65 12.61
N ILE A 129 3.38 -9.59 11.90
CA ILE A 129 4.71 -9.39 12.47
C ILE A 129 5.20 -8.02 12.00
N ALA A 130 5.54 -7.18 12.96
CA ALA A 130 6.16 -5.89 12.73
C ALA A 130 7.56 -5.86 13.34
N TYR A 131 8.45 -5.08 12.75
CA TYR A 131 9.76 -4.77 13.30
C TYR A 131 9.78 -3.31 13.76
N PHE A 132 10.30 -3.11 14.98
CA PHE A 132 10.48 -1.78 15.53
C PHE A 132 11.97 -1.48 15.66
N PHE A 133 12.44 -0.54 14.86
CA PHE A 133 13.83 -0.11 14.78
C PHE A 133 14.00 1.20 15.54
N THR A 134 14.96 1.26 16.46
CA THR A 134 15.34 2.50 17.14
C THR A 134 16.78 2.88 16.76
N PRO A 135 17.04 4.13 16.41
CA PRO A 135 18.38 4.60 16.07
C PRO A 135 19.22 4.95 17.32
N HIS A 136 20.55 4.95 17.17
CA HIS A 136 21.45 5.49 18.19
C HIS A 136 21.28 7.01 18.35
N GLU A 137 21.20 7.71 17.22
CA GLU A 137 20.97 9.15 17.17
C GLU A 137 19.52 9.38 16.74
N SER A 138 18.65 9.64 17.73
CA SER A 138 17.22 9.83 17.49
C SER A 138 16.86 11.30 17.34
N ASN A 139 15.99 11.60 16.36
CA ASN A 139 15.32 12.90 16.23
C ASN A 139 13.96 12.95 16.96
N ASN A 140 13.64 11.92 17.76
CA ASN A 140 12.41 11.75 18.52
C ASN A 140 11.13 11.69 17.67
N LYS A 141 11.23 11.26 16.41
CA LYS A 141 10.09 11.08 15.51
C LYS A 141 10.00 9.62 15.04
N LEU A 142 8.77 9.12 14.85
CA LEU A 142 8.50 7.76 14.41
C LEU A 142 7.91 7.73 13.00
N ILE A 143 8.44 6.86 12.15
CA ILE A 143 7.85 6.52 10.85
C ILE A 143 7.19 5.14 10.95
N ILE A 144 5.92 5.06 10.63
CA ILE A 144 5.19 3.82 10.36
C ILE A 144 5.42 3.50 8.90
N TYR A 145 6.25 2.50 8.61
CA TYR A 145 6.53 2.06 7.24
C TYR A 145 5.67 0.86 6.89
N HIS A 146 4.93 0.92 5.78
CA HIS A 146 4.11 -0.20 5.33
C HIS A 146 4.50 -0.63 3.91
N HIS A 147 5.00 -1.87 3.79
CA HIS A 147 5.36 -2.45 2.50
C HIS A 147 4.11 -2.88 1.72
N GLY A 148 4.26 -3.05 0.41
CA GLY A 148 3.18 -3.47 -0.50
C GLY A 148 3.06 -4.98 -0.65
N HIS A 149 2.43 -5.40 -1.77
CA HIS A 149 2.19 -6.82 -2.05
C HIS A 149 3.43 -7.58 -2.57
N ALA A 150 4.51 -6.88 -2.91
CA ALA A 150 5.69 -7.48 -3.56
C ALA A 150 6.56 -8.35 -2.63
N GLY A 151 6.12 -8.64 -1.42
CA GLY A 151 6.83 -9.51 -0.49
C GLY A 151 7.06 -8.89 0.88
N ASP A 152 8.25 -9.11 1.46
CA ASP A 152 8.58 -8.69 2.81
C ASP A 152 9.24 -7.30 2.81
N PHE A 153 8.99 -6.48 3.85
CA PHE A 153 9.62 -5.15 4.02
C PHE A 153 11.15 -5.23 4.11
N VAL A 154 11.71 -6.39 4.41
CA VAL A 154 13.16 -6.62 4.37
C VAL A 154 13.74 -6.35 2.98
N LEU A 155 12.96 -6.54 1.92
CA LEU A 155 13.38 -6.21 0.54
C LEU A 155 13.60 -4.70 0.37
N GLU A 156 12.90 -3.88 1.15
CA GLU A 156 13.03 -2.42 1.16
C GLU A 156 13.98 -1.92 2.27
N ARG A 157 14.97 -2.71 2.59
CA ARG A 157 16.01 -2.38 3.58
C ARG A 157 16.62 -1.00 3.35
N ASN A 158 16.75 -0.57 2.10
CA ASN A 158 17.30 0.74 1.76
C ASN A 158 16.44 1.88 2.29
N THR A 159 15.12 1.79 2.15
CA THR A 159 14.16 2.75 2.69
C THR A 159 14.26 2.83 4.21
N ILE A 160 14.28 1.68 4.89
CA ILE A 160 14.42 1.59 6.35
C ILE A 160 15.75 2.21 6.80
N THR A 161 16.85 1.83 6.16
CA THR A 161 18.19 2.34 6.47
C THR A 161 18.30 3.85 6.24
N PHE A 162 17.68 4.36 5.17
CA PHE A 162 17.66 5.79 4.87
C PHE A 162 17.06 6.60 6.04
N PHE A 163 15.88 6.24 6.49
CA PHE A 163 15.23 6.96 7.59
C PHE A 163 15.92 6.75 8.94
N LEU A 164 16.41 5.55 9.23
CA LEU A 164 17.22 5.31 10.44
C LEU A 164 18.47 6.21 10.47
N ASN A 165 19.17 6.35 9.35
CA ASN A 165 20.35 7.20 9.25
C ASN A 165 20.02 8.70 9.42
N ASN A 166 18.77 9.09 9.21
CA ASN A 166 18.25 10.44 9.45
C ASN A 166 17.59 10.58 10.84
N GLY A 167 17.82 9.62 11.73
CA GLY A 167 17.42 9.69 13.14
C GLY A 167 15.98 9.28 13.45
N TYR A 168 15.21 8.82 12.48
CA TYR A 168 13.84 8.35 12.72
C TYR A 168 13.84 6.94 13.30
N SER A 169 12.98 6.70 14.29
CA SER A 169 12.56 5.34 14.63
C SER A 169 11.59 4.82 13.58
N ILE A 170 11.57 3.51 13.33
CA ILE A 170 10.73 2.93 12.27
C ILE A 170 9.94 1.76 12.83
N LEU A 171 8.66 1.74 12.53
CA LEU A 171 7.76 0.63 12.80
C LEU A 171 7.32 0.05 11.46
N ALA A 172 7.91 -1.07 11.04
CA ALA A 172 7.74 -1.64 9.69
C ALA A 172 6.75 -2.80 9.67
N PHE A 173 5.86 -2.79 8.68
CA PHE A 173 4.79 -3.79 8.48
C PHE A 173 4.78 -4.36 7.07
N ASN A 174 4.27 -5.59 6.97
CA ASN A 174 3.88 -6.23 5.74
C ASN A 174 2.35 -6.25 5.59
N MET A 175 1.88 -6.41 4.36
CA MET A 175 0.47 -6.69 4.09
C MET A 175 0.03 -8.01 4.76
N PRO A 176 -1.25 -8.15 5.13
CA PRO A 176 -1.77 -9.42 5.66
C PRO A 176 -1.44 -10.60 4.74
N LEU A 177 -1.13 -11.76 5.31
CA LEU A 177 -0.80 -12.99 4.57
C LEU A 177 0.48 -12.93 3.72
N ILE A 178 1.27 -11.87 3.83
CA ILE A 178 2.47 -11.63 3.02
C ILE A 178 3.70 -11.48 3.92
N GLY A 179 4.88 -11.80 3.38
CA GLY A 179 6.15 -11.69 4.08
C GLY A 179 6.22 -12.61 5.29
N MET A 180 6.55 -12.05 6.46
CA MET A 180 6.62 -12.78 7.74
C MET A 180 5.25 -13.16 8.31
N ASN A 181 4.15 -12.61 7.79
CA ASN A 181 2.81 -12.89 8.25
C ASN A 181 2.37 -14.30 7.83
N ASN A 182 1.65 -14.99 8.71
CA ASN A 182 1.24 -16.35 8.43
C ASN A 182 0.14 -16.45 7.37
N GLN A 183 -0.03 -17.67 6.86
CA GLN A 183 -1.06 -18.05 5.91
C GLN A 183 -1.87 -19.21 6.49
N PRO A 184 -2.86 -18.94 7.38
CA PRO A 184 -3.58 -19.97 8.10
C PRO A 184 -4.55 -20.76 7.21
N VAL A 185 -4.92 -21.96 7.67
CA VAL A 185 -6.14 -22.63 7.24
C VAL A 185 -7.26 -22.18 8.18
N ILE A 186 -8.31 -21.61 7.63
CA ILE A 186 -9.44 -21.08 8.38
C ILE A 186 -10.67 -21.94 8.09
N GLU A 187 -11.30 -22.44 9.15
CA GLU A 187 -12.60 -23.13 9.05
C GLU A 187 -13.68 -22.09 8.80
N THR A 188 -14.26 -22.14 7.61
CA THR A 188 -15.36 -21.26 7.24
C THR A 188 -16.68 -22.03 7.29
N SER A 189 -17.77 -21.39 7.76
CA SER A 189 -19.09 -22.03 7.89
C SER A 189 -19.66 -22.52 6.56
N ASP A 190 -19.38 -21.78 5.49
CA ASP A 190 -20.04 -22.00 4.19
C ASP A 190 -19.16 -22.77 3.19
N PHE A 191 -17.82 -22.75 3.40
CA PHE A 191 -16.87 -23.29 2.43
C PHE A 191 -15.95 -24.38 3.00
N GLY A 192 -16.08 -24.72 4.31
CA GLY A 192 -15.17 -25.64 5.01
C GLY A 192 -13.77 -25.04 5.20
N PRO A 193 -12.71 -25.88 5.35
CA PRO A 193 -11.35 -25.40 5.56
C PRO A 193 -10.77 -24.78 4.29
N VAL A 194 -10.39 -23.50 4.36
CA VAL A 194 -9.80 -22.74 3.28
C VAL A 194 -8.40 -22.27 3.69
N LYS A 195 -7.39 -22.56 2.87
CA LYS A 195 -6.03 -22.01 3.04
C LYS A 195 -6.01 -20.59 2.51
N PHE A 196 -5.79 -19.61 3.40
CA PHE A 196 -5.70 -18.19 3.03
C PHE A 196 -4.26 -17.84 2.63
N ILE A 197 -4.07 -17.50 1.36
CA ILE A 197 -2.77 -17.15 0.77
C ILE A 197 -2.82 -15.87 -0.07
N SER A 198 -4.01 -15.28 -0.23
CA SER A 198 -4.23 -14.12 -1.10
C SER A 198 -5.35 -13.24 -0.57
N HIS A 199 -5.24 -11.93 -0.75
CA HIS A 199 -6.29 -10.97 -0.42
C HIS A 199 -7.60 -11.24 -1.19
N LYS A 200 -7.52 -11.88 -2.36
CA LYS A 200 -8.72 -12.30 -3.13
C LYS A 200 -9.62 -13.29 -2.39
N GLN A 201 -9.11 -13.94 -1.34
CA GLN A 201 -9.89 -14.86 -0.50
C GLN A 201 -10.54 -14.15 0.70
N LEU A 202 -10.06 -12.97 1.08
CA LEU A 202 -10.56 -12.21 2.24
C LEU A 202 -12.07 -11.94 2.21
N PRO A 203 -12.73 -11.70 1.05
CA PRO A 203 -14.18 -11.58 1.00
C PRO A 203 -14.95 -12.75 1.63
N LEU A 204 -14.37 -13.95 1.66
CA LEU A 204 -14.99 -15.13 2.28
C LEU A 204 -15.18 -15.01 3.80
N LEU A 205 -14.45 -14.09 4.45
CA LEU A 205 -14.54 -13.81 5.89
C LEU A 205 -15.44 -12.61 6.21
N GLU A 206 -15.85 -11.84 5.18
CA GLU A 206 -16.69 -10.65 5.39
C GLU A 206 -18.03 -11.03 5.97
N SER A 207 -18.45 -10.40 7.06
CA SER A 207 -19.72 -10.65 7.71
C SER A 207 -20.24 -9.41 8.45
N SER A 208 -21.45 -9.47 8.96
CA SER A 208 -21.99 -8.40 9.81
C SER A 208 -21.20 -8.21 11.12
N LYS A 209 -20.45 -9.24 11.54
CA LYS A 209 -19.68 -9.24 12.80
C LYS A 209 -18.18 -9.04 12.61
N PHE A 210 -17.67 -9.16 11.39
CA PHE A 210 -16.24 -9.11 11.12
C PHE A 210 -15.97 -8.53 9.74
N SER A 211 -14.97 -7.68 9.62
CA SER A 211 -14.41 -7.21 8.36
C SER A 211 -12.91 -7.54 8.26
N PRO A 212 -12.46 -8.24 7.21
CA PRO A 212 -11.04 -8.51 6.98
C PRO A 212 -10.18 -7.26 6.78
N ILE A 213 -10.76 -6.10 6.55
CA ILE A 213 -10.04 -4.82 6.55
C ILE A 213 -9.31 -4.57 7.87
N LYS A 214 -9.82 -5.15 8.94
CA LYS A 214 -9.19 -5.14 10.25
C LYS A 214 -7.74 -5.63 10.21
N TYR A 215 -7.45 -6.68 9.44
CA TYR A 215 -6.11 -7.24 9.34
C TYR A 215 -5.05 -6.27 8.80
N PHE A 216 -5.46 -5.23 8.07
CA PHE A 216 -4.56 -4.23 7.50
C PHE A 216 -4.21 -3.13 8.50
N VAL A 217 -5.09 -2.81 9.43
CA VAL A 217 -4.99 -1.59 10.26
C VAL A 217 -4.88 -1.89 11.76
N GLU A 218 -5.41 -3.02 12.26
CA GLU A 218 -5.31 -3.37 13.68
C GLU A 218 -3.86 -3.57 14.14
N PRO A 219 -2.97 -4.22 13.36
CA PRO A 219 -1.57 -4.34 13.76
C PRO A 219 -0.90 -3.00 14.03
N ILE A 220 -1.20 -2.00 13.22
CA ILE A 220 -0.66 -0.65 13.39
C ILE A 220 -1.22 -0.02 14.67
N ALA A 221 -2.54 -0.10 14.88
CA ALA A 221 -3.19 0.48 16.06
C ALA A 221 -2.66 -0.11 17.37
N LEU A 222 -2.52 -1.44 17.45
CA LEU A 222 -2.01 -2.11 18.65
C LEU A 222 -0.54 -1.79 18.90
N SER A 223 0.27 -1.75 17.84
CA SER A 223 1.68 -1.38 17.97
C SER A 223 1.86 0.07 18.40
N LEU A 224 1.06 1.01 17.89
CA LEU A 224 1.09 2.38 18.37
C LEU A 224 0.61 2.52 19.81
N ASN A 225 -0.34 1.71 20.25
CA ASN A 225 -0.74 1.69 21.67
C ASN A 225 0.42 1.26 22.58
N PHE A 226 1.25 0.32 22.13
CA PHE A 226 2.46 -0.06 22.84
C PHE A 226 3.50 1.06 22.83
N ILE A 227 3.70 1.69 21.67
CA ILE A 227 4.63 2.82 21.53
C ILE A 227 4.23 3.97 22.45
N ASP A 228 2.96 4.38 22.44
CA ASP A 228 2.43 5.46 23.29
C ASP A 228 2.62 5.21 24.80
N GLN A 229 2.68 3.93 25.22
CA GLN A 229 2.89 3.57 26.63
C GLN A 229 4.36 3.53 27.04
N ASN A 230 5.28 3.34 26.11
CA ASN A 230 6.69 3.06 26.43
C ASN A 230 7.66 4.11 25.87
N TYR A 231 7.23 4.96 24.96
CA TYR A 231 8.05 5.95 24.27
C TYR A 231 7.28 7.27 24.19
N ASP A 232 8.01 8.37 24.08
CA ASP A 232 7.46 9.73 23.97
C ASP A 232 7.96 10.39 22.68
N TYR A 233 7.32 10.05 21.55
CA TYR A 233 7.66 10.62 20.25
C TYR A 233 6.92 11.92 20.02
N ASP A 234 7.59 12.92 19.45
CA ASP A 234 7.00 14.22 19.11
C ASP A 234 5.99 14.14 17.97
N SER A 235 6.20 13.19 17.05
CA SER A 235 5.37 13.04 15.85
C SER A 235 5.38 11.62 15.30
N TYR A 236 4.25 11.22 14.75
CA TYR A 236 4.08 9.97 13.99
C TYR A 236 3.85 10.29 12.52
N TYR A 237 4.69 9.75 11.68
CA TYR A 237 4.58 9.83 10.22
C TYR A 237 4.25 8.46 9.65
N MET A 238 3.62 8.41 8.48
CA MET A 238 3.37 7.14 7.82
C MET A 238 3.82 7.18 6.37
N VAL A 239 4.59 6.19 5.95
CA VAL A 239 5.09 6.01 4.58
C VAL A 239 4.73 4.62 4.11
N GLY A 240 4.11 4.51 2.96
CA GLY A 240 3.81 3.20 2.39
C GLY A 240 3.87 3.18 0.88
N ILE A 241 4.21 2.01 0.34
CA ILE A 241 4.27 1.78 -1.10
C ILE A 241 3.21 0.77 -1.54
N SER A 242 2.63 0.97 -2.73
CA SER A 242 1.68 0.02 -3.31
C SER A 242 0.49 -0.24 -2.36
N GLY A 243 0.20 -1.50 -2.03
CA GLY A 243 -0.80 -1.83 -1.01
C GLY A 243 -0.54 -1.14 0.34
N GLY A 244 0.73 -0.97 0.73
CA GLY A 244 1.11 -0.20 1.93
C GLY A 244 0.77 1.28 1.80
N GLY A 245 0.87 1.86 0.60
CA GLY A 245 0.41 3.22 0.33
C GLY A 245 -1.10 3.36 0.45
N TRP A 246 -1.87 2.33 0.06
CA TRP A 246 -3.29 2.27 0.34
C TRP A 246 -3.58 2.21 1.84
N THR A 247 -2.86 1.34 2.58
CA THR A 247 -2.98 1.25 4.05
C THR A 247 -2.67 2.58 4.70
N THR A 248 -1.66 3.31 4.20
CA THR A 248 -1.30 4.66 4.66
C THR A 248 -2.47 5.62 4.55
N VAL A 249 -3.17 5.64 3.42
CA VAL A 249 -4.36 6.49 3.23
C VAL A 249 -5.48 6.12 4.20
N LEU A 250 -5.83 4.84 4.28
CA LEU A 250 -6.92 4.42 5.15
C LEU A 250 -6.60 4.66 6.63
N TYR A 251 -5.38 4.29 7.06
CA TYR A 251 -5.01 4.40 8.46
C TYR A 251 -4.93 5.86 8.92
N SER A 252 -4.31 6.74 8.15
CA SER A 252 -4.26 8.16 8.47
C SER A 252 -5.62 8.85 8.41
N ALA A 253 -6.58 8.34 7.64
CA ALA A 253 -7.95 8.85 7.66
C ALA A 253 -8.69 8.54 8.96
N ILE A 254 -8.40 7.39 9.60
CA ILE A 254 -9.09 6.94 10.82
C ILE A 254 -8.33 7.28 12.11
N ASP A 255 -6.99 7.25 12.10
CA ASP A 255 -6.16 7.53 13.27
C ASP A 255 -5.47 8.90 13.18
N GLN A 256 -5.90 9.82 14.02
CA GLN A 256 -5.41 11.20 14.02
C GLN A 256 -4.02 11.37 14.67
N ARG A 257 -3.45 10.31 15.25
CA ARG A 257 -2.07 10.31 15.73
C ARG A 257 -1.07 10.51 14.60
N VAL A 258 -1.40 10.02 13.39
CA VAL A 258 -0.55 10.20 12.21
C VAL A 258 -0.67 11.64 11.73
N SER A 259 0.40 12.42 11.87
CA SER A 259 0.44 13.83 11.45
C SER A 259 0.68 14.00 9.95
N GLN A 260 1.63 13.25 9.37
CA GLN A 260 1.93 13.33 7.95
C GLN A 260 1.98 11.94 7.32
N SER A 261 1.44 11.82 6.11
CA SER A 261 1.26 10.56 5.39
C SER A 261 1.77 10.66 3.97
N TYR A 262 2.50 9.65 3.53
CA TYR A 262 3.12 9.58 2.21
C TYR A 262 2.75 8.27 1.53
N SER A 263 1.84 8.34 0.57
CA SER A 263 1.32 7.19 -0.18
C SER A 263 2.01 7.10 -1.53
N VAL A 264 2.96 6.17 -1.67
CA VAL A 264 3.72 5.96 -2.90
C VAL A 264 3.04 4.90 -3.76
N ALA A 265 2.63 5.25 -4.98
CA ALA A 265 1.98 4.36 -5.95
C ALA A 265 0.90 3.48 -5.30
N GLY A 266 0.09 4.05 -4.38
CA GLY A 266 -0.77 3.28 -3.47
C GLY A 266 -2.25 3.31 -3.78
N SER A 267 -2.76 4.37 -4.38
CA SER A 267 -4.20 4.49 -4.62
C SER A 267 -4.58 5.54 -5.66
N TYR A 268 -5.68 5.26 -6.37
CA TYR A 268 -6.44 6.23 -7.14
C TYR A 268 -7.91 6.22 -6.73
N PRO A 269 -8.66 7.29 -6.96
CA PRO A 269 -10.11 7.26 -6.91
C PRO A 269 -10.68 6.20 -7.86
N LEU A 270 -11.78 5.53 -7.47
CA LEU A 270 -12.33 4.40 -8.24
C LEU A 270 -12.69 4.77 -9.69
N HIS A 271 -13.14 6.01 -9.93
CA HIS A 271 -13.46 6.47 -11.30
C HIS A 271 -12.24 6.52 -12.24
N LEU A 272 -11.02 6.52 -11.71
CA LEU A 272 -9.79 6.44 -12.49
C LEU A 272 -9.25 5.01 -12.65
N ARG A 273 -9.88 4.00 -12.04
CA ARG A 273 -9.41 2.61 -12.04
C ARG A 273 -10.06 1.76 -13.14
N TYR A 274 -10.01 2.21 -14.36
CA TYR A 274 -10.61 1.49 -15.49
C TYR A 274 -9.67 0.43 -16.11
N GLU A 275 -8.38 0.48 -15.84
CA GLU A 275 -7.43 -0.55 -16.25
C GLU A 275 -7.36 -1.67 -15.20
N ALA A 276 -7.26 -2.93 -15.65
CA ALA A 276 -7.23 -4.10 -14.77
C ALA A 276 -6.07 -4.04 -13.74
N LYS A 277 -4.90 -3.52 -14.15
CA LYS A 277 -3.74 -3.33 -13.25
C LYS A 277 -3.99 -2.33 -12.13
N ASN A 278 -4.91 -1.38 -12.32
CA ASN A 278 -5.24 -0.34 -11.36
C ASN A 278 -6.42 -0.71 -10.45
N LEU A 279 -7.14 -1.82 -10.74
CA LEU A 279 -8.32 -2.21 -9.96
C LEU A 279 -7.96 -2.54 -8.51
N GLY A 280 -6.79 -3.14 -8.30
CA GLY A 280 -6.33 -3.55 -6.97
C GLY A 280 -7.00 -4.82 -6.46
N ASP A 281 -6.61 -5.21 -5.25
CA ASP A 281 -7.17 -6.37 -4.56
C ASP A 281 -8.45 -6.03 -3.77
N TYR A 282 -8.90 -6.95 -2.94
CA TYR A 282 -10.12 -6.84 -2.12
C TYR A 282 -10.22 -5.52 -1.36
N GLU A 283 -9.16 -5.13 -0.68
CA GLU A 283 -9.14 -3.92 0.15
C GLU A 283 -9.31 -2.64 -0.68
N GLN A 284 -8.76 -2.62 -1.89
CA GLN A 284 -8.75 -1.43 -2.73
C GLN A 284 -10.06 -1.21 -3.51
N SER A 285 -10.92 -2.21 -3.59
CA SER A 285 -12.20 -2.15 -4.31
C SER A 285 -13.42 -2.55 -3.47
N ASN A 286 -13.25 -2.74 -2.14
CA ASN A 286 -14.31 -3.17 -1.23
C ASN A 286 -15.44 -2.15 -1.16
N PRO A 287 -16.64 -2.48 -1.68
CA PRO A 287 -17.75 -1.53 -1.74
C PRO A 287 -18.27 -1.12 -0.36
N ASN A 288 -18.04 -1.91 0.68
CA ASN A 288 -18.51 -1.59 2.03
C ASN A 288 -17.73 -0.41 2.65
N ILE A 289 -16.43 -0.28 2.33
CA ILE A 289 -15.63 0.89 2.72
C ILE A 289 -16.05 2.10 1.90
N TYR A 290 -16.03 1.95 0.56
CA TYR A 290 -16.13 3.10 -0.34
C TYR A 290 -17.54 3.66 -0.48
N ARG A 291 -18.56 2.98 0.07
CA ARG A 291 -19.90 3.54 0.32
C ARG A 291 -19.98 4.37 1.60
N ILE A 292 -19.13 4.09 2.59
CA ILE A 292 -19.03 4.92 3.80
C ILE A 292 -18.26 6.19 3.48
N SER A 293 -17.08 6.02 2.85
CA SER A 293 -16.21 7.12 2.48
C SER A 293 -15.43 6.75 1.22
N ASN A 294 -15.64 7.49 0.15
CA ASN A 294 -14.90 7.27 -1.09
C ASN A 294 -13.44 7.75 -0.98
N TYR A 295 -12.62 7.49 -1.99
CA TYR A 295 -11.19 7.81 -1.95
C TYR A 295 -10.89 9.29 -1.73
N LEU A 296 -11.65 10.19 -2.36
CA LEU A 296 -11.42 11.64 -2.20
C LEU A 296 -11.73 12.10 -0.77
N GLU A 297 -12.73 11.49 -0.16
CA GLU A 297 -13.08 11.73 1.25
C GLU A 297 -12.03 11.12 2.20
N LEU A 298 -11.47 9.94 1.89
CA LEU A 298 -10.34 9.39 2.64
C LEU A 298 -9.13 10.32 2.56
N TYR A 299 -8.82 10.87 1.39
CA TYR A 299 -7.74 11.84 1.22
C TYR A 299 -8.00 13.12 2.02
N THR A 300 -9.24 13.64 1.99
CA THR A 300 -9.65 14.79 2.81
C THR A 300 -9.47 14.49 4.30
N MET A 301 -9.94 13.34 4.80
CA MET A 301 -9.82 12.96 6.21
C MET A 301 -8.36 12.74 6.64
N SER A 302 -7.52 12.20 5.77
CA SER A 302 -6.08 11.99 6.03
C SER A 302 -5.33 13.31 6.16
N SER A 303 -5.77 14.32 5.42
CA SER A 303 -5.17 15.66 5.41
C SER A 303 -5.75 16.60 6.47
N PHE A 304 -6.96 16.31 7.00
CA PHE A 304 -7.68 17.22 7.88
C PHE A 304 -7.09 17.28 9.28
N GLY A 305 -6.73 18.48 9.73
CA GLY A 305 -6.18 18.82 11.06
C GLY A 305 -4.97 19.73 10.96
N ASN A 306 -4.72 20.53 11.99
CA ASN A 306 -3.52 21.36 12.07
C ASN A 306 -2.28 20.46 11.97
N ASP A 307 -1.32 20.86 11.15
CA ASP A 307 -0.08 20.13 10.88
C ASP A 307 -0.29 18.74 10.24
N ARG A 308 -1.51 18.44 9.77
CA ARG A 308 -1.77 17.19 9.05
C ARG A 308 -1.58 17.35 7.55
N LYS A 309 -0.99 16.30 6.95
CA LYS A 309 -0.69 16.29 5.53
C LYS A 309 -0.84 14.89 4.95
N LEU A 310 -1.42 14.81 3.75
CA LEU A 310 -1.29 13.65 2.89
C LEU A 310 -0.60 14.04 1.58
N VAL A 311 0.50 13.36 1.28
CA VAL A 311 1.19 13.46 -0.02
C VAL A 311 0.98 12.15 -0.77
N GLN A 312 0.41 12.22 -1.96
CA GLN A 312 0.43 11.09 -2.90
C GLN A 312 1.62 11.25 -3.85
N LEU A 313 2.36 10.17 -4.03
CA LEU A 313 3.52 10.14 -4.91
C LEU A 313 3.28 9.09 -5.99
N PHE A 314 3.31 9.50 -7.26
CA PHE A 314 3.11 8.62 -8.39
C PHE A 314 4.37 8.53 -9.23
N ILE A 315 4.69 7.33 -9.70
CA ILE A 315 5.83 7.07 -10.56
C ILE A 315 5.37 7.17 -12.02
N TYR A 316 6.09 7.95 -12.84
CA TYR A 316 5.66 8.28 -14.20
C TYR A 316 5.46 7.03 -15.06
N ASN A 317 6.46 6.18 -15.14
CA ASN A 317 6.43 4.95 -15.93
C ASN A 317 6.34 3.71 -15.02
N ASP A 318 5.49 3.76 -14.00
CA ASP A 318 5.29 2.63 -13.09
C ASP A 318 4.90 1.38 -13.88
N PRO A 319 5.68 0.28 -13.84
CA PRO A 319 5.38 -0.92 -14.58
C PRO A 319 4.20 -1.71 -14.00
N CYS A 320 3.82 -1.40 -12.73
CA CYS A 320 2.73 -2.08 -12.03
C CYS A 320 1.41 -1.34 -12.21
N CYS A 321 1.27 -0.20 -11.56
CA CYS A 321 -0.04 0.35 -11.27
C CYS A 321 0.06 1.83 -10.84
N PHE A 322 -1.05 2.60 -10.99
CA PHE A 322 -1.16 4.01 -10.56
C PHE A 322 -0.12 4.95 -11.20
N GLN A 323 0.01 4.88 -12.53
CA GLN A 323 0.93 5.72 -13.29
C GLN A 323 0.59 7.21 -13.17
N ALA A 324 1.61 8.07 -13.06
CA ALA A 324 1.48 9.52 -12.93
C ALA A 324 0.69 10.18 -14.06
N GLU A 325 0.83 9.69 -15.30
CA GLU A 325 0.14 10.20 -16.49
C GLU A 325 -1.38 10.25 -16.31
N LEU A 326 -1.95 9.27 -15.60
CA LEU A 326 -3.39 9.23 -15.36
C LEU A 326 -3.85 10.37 -14.45
N TYR A 327 -3.04 10.71 -13.43
CA TYR A 327 -3.31 11.85 -12.57
C TYR A 327 -3.16 13.18 -13.32
N GLU A 328 -2.15 13.34 -14.16
CA GLU A 328 -1.97 14.54 -14.97
C GLU A 328 -3.17 14.80 -15.89
N LYS A 329 -3.71 13.74 -16.46
CA LYS A 329 -4.88 13.82 -17.36
C LYS A 329 -6.17 14.15 -16.61
N PHE A 330 -6.33 13.63 -15.38
CA PHE A 330 -7.54 13.76 -14.56
C PHE A 330 -7.21 14.16 -13.13
N PRO A 331 -6.71 15.39 -12.91
CA PRO A 331 -6.29 15.84 -11.59
C PRO A 331 -7.50 16.05 -10.66
N TYR A 332 -7.36 15.61 -9.42
CA TYR A 332 -8.38 15.76 -8.36
C TYR A 332 -7.86 16.51 -7.12
N GLY A 333 -6.58 16.88 -7.09
CA GLY A 333 -5.94 17.46 -5.92
C GLY A 333 -6.60 18.77 -5.46
N ASN A 334 -6.98 19.63 -6.39
CA ASN A 334 -7.66 20.88 -6.07
C ASN A 334 -9.01 20.65 -5.39
N ALA A 335 -9.79 19.66 -5.82
CA ALA A 335 -11.08 19.36 -5.19
C ALA A 335 -10.93 19.00 -3.70
N ILE A 336 -9.82 18.36 -3.32
CA ILE A 336 -9.53 18.00 -1.92
C ILE A 336 -9.05 19.24 -1.16
N GLN A 337 -8.14 20.02 -1.72
CA GLN A 337 -7.63 21.22 -1.08
C GLN A 337 -8.73 22.26 -0.88
N ASP A 338 -9.58 22.50 -1.88
CA ASP A 338 -10.74 23.39 -1.78
C ASP A 338 -11.70 22.89 -0.68
N ARG A 339 -11.87 21.57 -0.53
CA ARG A 339 -12.71 21.01 0.53
C ARG A 339 -12.13 21.26 1.92
N LEU A 340 -10.82 21.15 2.11
CA LEU A 340 -10.15 21.49 3.37
C LEU A 340 -10.34 22.97 3.70
N GLU A 341 -10.23 23.86 2.72
CA GLU A 341 -10.46 25.30 2.89
C GLU A 341 -11.92 25.61 3.29
N ILE A 342 -12.90 24.95 2.63
CA ILE A 342 -14.34 25.07 3.00
C ILE A 342 -14.57 24.62 4.44
N LEU A 343 -13.89 23.57 4.90
CA LEU A 343 -13.96 23.10 6.28
C LEU A 343 -13.24 24.04 7.27
N GLY A 344 -12.57 25.09 6.79
CA GLY A 344 -11.79 26.01 7.64
C GLY A 344 -10.64 25.29 8.32
N ASP A 345 -9.88 24.50 7.57
CA ASP A 345 -8.77 23.68 8.05
C ASP A 345 -7.46 24.08 7.39
N GLU A 346 -6.35 23.95 8.11
CA GLU A 346 -5.00 24.27 7.65
C GLU A 346 -4.26 23.04 7.12
N GLY A 347 -4.90 21.88 7.10
CA GLY A 347 -4.36 20.63 6.58
C GLY A 347 -4.05 20.70 5.09
N LYS A 348 -3.14 19.86 4.61
CA LYS A 348 -2.62 19.93 3.25
C LYS A 348 -2.76 18.61 2.52
N PHE A 349 -3.22 18.70 1.28
CA PHE A 349 -3.14 17.61 0.32
C PHE A 349 -2.26 18.01 -0.86
N SER A 350 -1.35 17.13 -1.25
CA SER A 350 -0.51 17.36 -2.43
C SER A 350 -0.24 16.08 -3.19
N VAL A 351 0.10 16.22 -4.47
CA VAL A 351 0.51 15.12 -5.34
C VAL A 351 1.87 15.45 -5.92
N PHE A 352 2.77 14.50 -5.84
CA PHE A 352 4.10 14.56 -6.42
C PHE A 352 4.26 13.50 -7.51
N LEU A 353 4.88 13.86 -8.62
CA LEU A 353 5.11 12.97 -9.77
C LEU A 353 6.60 12.69 -9.89
N ASP A 354 6.99 11.43 -9.64
CA ASP A 354 8.37 10.99 -9.70
C ASP A 354 8.71 10.47 -11.11
N ASN A 355 9.64 11.14 -11.75
CA ASN A 355 10.19 10.75 -13.06
C ASN A 355 11.65 10.25 -12.95
N SER A 356 12.16 10.05 -11.74
CA SER A 356 13.54 9.64 -11.50
C SER A 356 13.75 8.12 -11.63
N THR A 357 12.68 7.35 -11.55
CA THR A 357 12.70 5.89 -11.68
C THR A 357 11.63 5.37 -12.65
N ASN A 358 11.87 4.18 -13.22
CA ASN A 358 10.89 3.40 -13.97
C ASN A 358 10.60 2.06 -13.26
N GLN A 359 10.92 1.96 -11.97
CA GLN A 359 10.66 0.79 -11.15
C GLN A 359 9.51 1.08 -10.19
N HIS A 360 8.77 0.04 -9.77
CA HIS A 360 7.76 0.16 -8.73
C HIS A 360 8.42 0.13 -7.34
N GLU A 361 9.01 1.27 -6.95
CA GLU A 361 9.84 1.41 -5.74
C GLU A 361 9.70 2.80 -5.10
N ILE A 362 10.19 2.97 -3.89
CA ILE A 362 10.43 4.31 -3.33
C ILE A 362 11.84 4.75 -3.74
N SER A 363 11.94 5.60 -4.76
CA SER A 363 13.22 6.07 -5.29
C SER A 363 14.00 6.91 -4.28
N GLU A 364 15.32 7.06 -4.48
CA GLU A 364 16.14 7.98 -3.67
C GLU A 364 15.62 9.42 -3.74
N HIS A 365 15.09 9.82 -4.88
CA HIS A 365 14.48 11.15 -5.05
C HIS A 365 13.20 11.28 -4.20
N THR A 366 12.32 10.29 -4.25
CA THR A 366 11.13 10.22 -3.40
C THR A 366 11.50 10.21 -1.92
N LEU A 367 12.52 9.44 -1.50
CA LEU A 367 12.99 9.44 -0.11
C LEU A 367 13.48 10.81 0.34
N SER A 368 14.26 11.48 -0.50
CA SER A 368 14.76 12.83 -0.22
C SER A 368 13.62 13.85 -0.11
N LEU A 369 12.66 13.80 -1.01
CA LEU A 369 11.47 14.65 -0.97
C LEU A 369 10.67 14.43 0.33
N ILE A 370 10.42 13.17 0.70
CA ILE A 370 9.70 12.85 1.95
C ILE A 370 10.46 13.41 3.15
N LEU A 371 11.78 13.28 3.18
CA LEU A 371 12.59 13.80 4.26
C LEU A 371 12.51 15.35 4.36
N ASP A 372 12.58 16.04 3.23
CA ASP A 372 12.46 17.51 3.16
C ASP A 372 11.07 17.98 3.63
N GLU A 373 10.02 17.24 3.26
CA GLU A 373 8.63 17.53 3.66
C GLU A 373 8.37 17.29 5.17
N MET A 374 9.14 16.39 5.82
CA MET A 374 9.07 16.07 7.26
C MET A 374 9.93 17.00 8.13
N SER A 375 10.77 17.83 7.53
CA SER A 375 11.73 18.73 8.23
C SER A 375 11.09 20.07 8.72
#